data_ca3e3d00cbb31e9e04d07436b51273e5
#
_entry.id   ca3e3d00cbb31e9e04d07436b51273e5
#
_cell.length_a   1.000
_cell.length_b   1.000
_cell.length_c   1.000
_cell.angle_alpha   90.00
_cell.angle_beta   90.00
_cell.angle_gamma   90.00
#
_symmetry.space_group_name_H-M   'P 1'
#
loop_
_entity.id
_entity.type
_entity.pdbx_description
1 polymer ?
#
loop_
_entity_poly.entity_id
_entity_poly.type
_entity_poly.pdbx_seq_one_letter_code
_entity_poly.pdbx_strand_id
1 'polypeptide(L)'
;MKHVIMCFVTSLLLLLAIPMSAQQQSRLVSGVVKDESGEPMIGASILDTSTKQGTIADMDGKFSLEVTPSSKLHISFVGYKDQVISGKALKKDMIIVLKSNTEMIDELVVVGYGTQKKVNLTGAVASVSTSEIEGKPVTNLVEALQGTTSGLVIQQSNSAPGARPSINIRGLNTMNNNDPMVLIDGIIGDIQNVNPSDIENISVLKDASSTAIYGSRASNGVILITTKKGSAQKNEVTYEMQYGWQTPTCLPKVVDSWIYAEMRNEALINSGQPAAFTPEQIAYYRNGGPNCKWIEEIYKKNAPQQSHNLSFSGGNDKTTFLVSLGYMDQNSMFKGPDYGQQRYNGRLNLSHKVSDRFNFTTTVAYARNEVKDHAYWTEWIIEQATRMPAIYPIVDENGAYTFPSGSNSNALARLEQGGYRQNSNDDFSATLNAELKIWDGLKLKGMIGGQLYNNRTHENRKAIVAPASGDTENRMTEQFARSLNLTTNVMLTYDKSFGKHTIGAMVGYSYEGGSDKGYDTYRVTETSDFDIMVGTQTSNVGNSGSGSDWSIYSEFAR
;
A
#
# COMPACT_ATOMS: atom_id res chain seq x y z
N MET A 1 -40.77 -59.95 25.82
CA MET A 1 -39.46 -60.64 25.95
C MET A 1 -38.62 -60.63 24.66
N LYS A 2 -39.16 -60.79 23.45
CA LYS A 2 -38.35 -60.82 22.21
C LYS A 2 -37.60 -59.52 21.90
N HIS A 3 -38.16 -58.36 22.19
CA HIS A 3 -37.50 -57.05 21.94
C HIS A 3 -36.42 -56.69 22.92
N VAL A 4 -36.49 -57.17 24.18
CA VAL A 4 -35.44 -56.95 25.20
C VAL A 4 -34.20 -57.81 24.93
N ILE A 5 -34.37 -59.00 24.42
CA ILE A 5 -33.26 -59.89 24.04
C ILE A 5 -32.55 -59.38 22.80
N MET A 6 -33.27 -58.75 21.84
CA MET A 6 -32.69 -58.19 20.64
C MET A 6 -31.88 -56.93 20.96
N CYS A 7 -32.30 -56.08 21.89
CA CYS A 7 -31.52 -54.92 22.38
C CYS A 7 -30.27 -55.35 23.14
N PHE A 8 -30.32 -56.45 23.91
CA PHE A 8 -29.14 -56.93 24.63
C PHE A 8 -28.10 -57.57 23.70
N VAL A 9 -28.53 -58.27 22.62
CA VAL A 9 -27.65 -58.88 21.63
C VAL A 9 -27.01 -57.77 20.72
N THR A 10 -27.73 -56.75 20.37
CA THR A 10 -27.16 -55.59 19.63
C THR A 10 -26.22 -54.77 20.46
N SER A 11 -26.47 -54.60 21.78
CA SER A 11 -25.56 -53.92 22.70
C SER A 11 -24.28 -54.71 22.97
N LEU A 12 -24.37 -56.03 23.00
CA LEU A 12 -23.22 -56.94 23.21
C LEU A 12 -22.35 -57.03 21.92
N LEU A 13 -22.93 -56.94 20.74
CA LEU A 13 -22.21 -56.87 19.46
C LEU A 13 -21.51 -55.51 19.23
N LEU A 14 -22.00 -54.41 19.81
CA LEU A 14 -21.34 -53.10 19.78
C LEU A 14 -20.16 -53.02 20.76
N LEU A 15 -20.12 -53.85 21.80
CA LEU A 15 -19.03 -53.91 22.78
C LEU A 15 -17.83 -54.77 22.29
N LEU A 16 -18.00 -55.55 21.23
CA LEU A 16 -16.93 -56.34 20.63
C LEU A 16 -16.22 -55.66 19.44
N ALA A 17 -16.64 -54.46 19.03
CA ALA A 17 -15.93 -53.61 18.08
C ALA A 17 -14.91 -52.73 18.78
N ILE A 18 -14.03 -53.28 19.61
CA ILE A 18 -12.81 -52.60 20.03
C ILE A 18 -11.92 -52.57 18.77
N PRO A 19 -11.55 -51.37 18.27
CA PRO A 19 -10.55 -51.32 17.21
C PRO A 19 -9.27 -51.89 17.78
N MET A 20 -8.85 -53.06 17.29
CA MET A 20 -7.48 -53.51 17.46
C MET A 20 -6.59 -52.42 16.86
N SER A 21 -6.12 -51.53 17.69
CA SER A 21 -5.01 -50.66 17.33
C SER A 21 -3.87 -51.57 16.94
N ALA A 22 -3.66 -51.72 15.66
CA ALA A 22 -2.48 -52.38 15.13
C ALA A 22 -1.29 -51.64 15.71
N GLN A 23 -0.58 -52.25 16.63
CA GLN A 23 0.64 -51.74 17.21
C GLN A 23 1.64 -51.63 16.06
N GLN A 24 1.73 -50.43 15.46
CA GLN A 24 2.70 -50.17 14.41
C GLN A 24 4.08 -50.36 15.03
N GLN A 25 4.79 -51.39 14.58
CA GLN A 25 6.16 -51.65 15.04
C GLN A 25 7.03 -50.42 14.72
N SER A 26 7.36 -49.68 15.77
CA SER A 26 8.37 -48.61 15.68
C SER A 26 9.74 -49.26 15.48
N ARG A 27 10.56 -48.63 14.68
CA ARG A 27 11.96 -49.02 14.48
C ARG A 27 12.87 -47.83 14.66
N LEU A 28 14.03 -48.07 15.24
CA LEU A 28 15.05 -47.03 15.40
C LEU A 28 15.78 -46.86 14.06
N VAL A 29 15.79 -45.61 13.55
CA VAL A 29 16.55 -45.16 12.41
C VAL A 29 17.66 -44.23 12.90
N SER A 30 18.86 -44.46 12.42
CA SER A 30 20.04 -43.64 12.71
C SER A 30 20.72 -43.22 11.40
N GLY A 31 21.48 -42.14 11.45
CA GLY A 31 22.22 -41.66 10.32
C GLY A 31 23.12 -40.46 10.65
N VAL A 32 23.82 -39.98 9.64
CA VAL A 32 24.67 -38.79 9.70
C VAL A 32 24.22 -37.81 8.62
N VAL A 33 23.98 -36.56 9.01
CA VAL A 33 23.71 -35.46 8.08
C VAL A 33 25.01 -34.76 7.75
N LYS A 34 25.32 -34.63 6.46
CA LYS A 34 26.54 -34.01 5.94
C LYS A 34 26.19 -32.96 4.87
N ASP A 35 27.10 -32.07 4.60
CA ASP A 35 27.05 -31.20 3.43
C ASP A 35 27.67 -31.86 2.19
N GLU A 36 27.70 -31.14 1.05
CA GLU A 36 28.31 -31.61 -0.21
C GLU A 36 29.83 -31.74 -0.13
N SER A 37 30.49 -31.09 0.84
CA SER A 37 31.95 -31.21 1.11
C SER A 37 32.28 -32.41 2.00
N GLY A 38 31.25 -33.01 2.60
CA GLY A 38 31.37 -34.16 3.52
C GLY A 38 31.54 -33.77 4.98
N GLU A 39 31.39 -32.48 5.32
CA GLU A 39 31.43 -32.00 6.70
C GLU A 39 30.12 -32.31 7.45
N PRO A 40 30.19 -32.70 8.74
CA PRO A 40 28.99 -33.01 9.53
C PRO A 40 28.19 -31.75 9.83
N MET A 41 26.86 -31.84 9.67
CA MET A 41 25.93 -30.72 9.89
C MET A 41 25.37 -30.73 11.30
N ILE A 42 26.06 -30.02 12.21
CA ILE A 42 25.70 -29.89 13.63
C ILE A 42 24.38 -29.11 13.78
N GLY A 43 23.38 -29.68 14.47
CA GLY A 43 22.11 -29.00 14.71
C GLY A 43 21.10 -29.10 13.57
N ALA A 44 21.34 -29.91 12.53
CA ALA A 44 20.33 -30.17 11.51
C ALA A 44 19.07 -30.76 12.16
N SER A 45 17.90 -30.25 11.76
CA SER A 45 16.60 -30.67 12.29
C SER A 45 16.07 -31.87 11.50
N ILE A 46 15.68 -32.94 12.18
CA ILE A 46 15.08 -34.14 11.62
C ILE A 46 13.69 -34.33 12.25
N LEU A 47 12.64 -34.08 11.49
CA LEU A 47 11.25 -34.11 11.93
C LEU A 47 10.47 -35.21 11.19
N ASP A 48 9.85 -36.12 11.91
CA ASP A 48 8.84 -37.03 11.34
C ASP A 48 7.52 -36.26 11.18
N THR A 49 7.15 -35.96 9.93
CA THR A 49 5.91 -35.23 9.63
C THR A 49 4.64 -36.03 9.92
N SER A 50 4.73 -37.35 10.08
CA SER A 50 3.61 -38.23 10.36
C SER A 50 3.30 -38.30 11.87
N THR A 51 4.34 -38.39 12.71
CA THR A 51 4.20 -38.51 14.19
C THR A 51 4.43 -37.20 14.90
N LYS A 52 4.97 -36.14 14.22
CA LYS A 52 5.42 -34.87 14.77
C LYS A 52 6.54 -35.00 15.82
N GLN A 53 7.20 -36.15 15.87
CA GLN A 53 8.40 -36.33 16.69
C GLN A 53 9.64 -35.90 15.89
N GLY A 54 10.62 -35.32 16.57
CA GLY A 54 11.84 -34.86 15.93
C GLY A 54 13.06 -35.00 16.81
N THR A 55 14.22 -34.91 16.19
CA THR A 55 15.53 -34.85 16.83
C THR A 55 16.42 -33.86 16.09
N ILE A 56 17.56 -33.52 16.69
CA ILE A 56 18.59 -32.69 16.06
C ILE A 56 19.89 -33.49 15.95
N ALA A 57 20.66 -33.21 14.91
CA ALA A 57 21.97 -33.83 14.71
C ALA A 57 22.98 -33.32 15.75
N ASP A 58 23.79 -34.23 16.28
CA ASP A 58 24.83 -33.94 17.27
C ASP A 58 26.10 -33.30 16.64
N MET A 59 27.17 -33.18 17.43
CA MET A 59 28.44 -32.58 16.98
C MET A 59 29.12 -33.33 15.83
N ASP A 60 28.82 -34.61 15.65
CA ASP A 60 29.32 -35.43 14.53
C ASP A 60 28.30 -35.50 13.39
N GLY A 61 27.22 -34.71 13.43
CA GLY A 61 26.11 -34.74 12.49
C GLY A 61 25.21 -35.98 12.63
N LYS A 62 25.37 -36.81 13.70
CA LYS A 62 24.62 -38.04 13.90
C LYS A 62 23.25 -37.75 14.50
N PHE A 63 22.25 -38.54 14.08
CA PHE A 63 20.91 -38.52 14.65
C PHE A 63 20.37 -39.92 14.86
N SER A 64 19.40 -40.01 15.74
CA SER A 64 18.63 -41.26 16.01
C SER A 64 17.19 -40.89 16.31
N LEU A 65 16.24 -41.55 15.64
CA LEU A 65 14.80 -41.28 15.81
C LEU A 65 14.00 -42.58 15.63
N GLU A 66 12.99 -42.80 16.49
CA GLU A 66 12.04 -43.87 16.30
C GLU A 66 11.01 -43.51 15.24
N VAL A 67 10.83 -44.40 14.28
CA VAL A 67 9.94 -44.14 13.12
C VAL A 67 9.02 -45.36 12.89
N THR A 68 7.88 -45.11 12.27
CA THR A 68 6.94 -46.11 11.83
C THR A 68 7.15 -46.40 10.31
N PRO A 69 6.63 -47.51 9.76
CA PRO A 69 6.73 -47.79 8.34
C PRO A 69 6.10 -46.72 7.41
N SER A 70 5.19 -45.88 7.96
CA SER A 70 4.53 -44.77 7.27
C SER A 70 5.20 -43.41 7.46
N SER A 71 6.25 -43.34 8.28
CA SER A 71 6.95 -42.11 8.61
C SER A 71 7.58 -41.44 7.39
N LYS A 72 7.53 -40.09 7.38
CA LYS A 72 8.25 -39.22 6.43
C LYS A 72 9.14 -38.30 7.21
N LEU A 73 10.45 -38.49 7.11
CA LEU A 73 11.42 -37.63 7.74
C LEU A 73 11.68 -36.39 6.87
N HIS A 74 11.43 -35.24 7.42
CA HIS A 74 11.78 -33.92 6.87
C HIS A 74 13.08 -33.46 7.55
N ILE A 75 14.13 -33.35 6.76
CA ILE A 75 15.46 -32.93 7.21
C ILE A 75 15.70 -31.53 6.70
N SER A 76 15.99 -30.59 7.61
CA SER A 76 16.21 -29.19 7.29
C SER A 76 17.40 -28.61 8.06
N PHE A 77 18.10 -27.68 7.42
CA PHE A 77 19.16 -26.90 8.03
C PHE A 77 19.25 -25.52 7.39
N VAL A 78 19.54 -24.48 8.18
CA VAL A 78 19.57 -23.09 7.68
C VAL A 78 20.62 -22.95 6.57
N GLY A 79 20.18 -22.48 5.40
CA GLY A 79 21.04 -22.31 4.23
C GLY A 79 21.15 -23.54 3.31
N TYR A 80 20.40 -24.62 3.57
CA TYR A 80 20.40 -25.84 2.75
C TYR A 80 18.98 -26.19 2.28
N LYS A 81 18.89 -26.93 1.15
CA LYS A 81 17.60 -27.41 0.64
C LYS A 81 17.07 -28.53 1.52
N ASP A 82 15.82 -28.42 1.90
CA ASP A 82 15.12 -29.44 2.68
C ASP A 82 15.04 -30.76 1.92
N GLN A 83 15.24 -31.87 2.62
CA GLN A 83 15.13 -33.18 2.07
C GLN A 83 14.06 -34.01 2.79
N VAL A 84 13.18 -34.65 2.03
CA VAL A 84 12.15 -35.54 2.57
C VAL A 84 12.46 -36.96 2.20
N ILE A 85 12.59 -37.85 3.22
CA ILE A 85 12.86 -39.26 3.05
C ILE A 85 11.64 -40.07 3.56
N SER A 86 11.01 -40.86 2.70
CA SER A 86 9.85 -41.67 3.06
C SER A 86 10.23 -42.98 3.73
N GLY A 87 9.31 -43.52 4.55
CA GLY A 87 9.53 -44.68 5.41
C GLY A 87 10.11 -45.92 4.76
N LYS A 88 9.84 -46.19 3.46
CA LYS A 88 10.43 -47.30 2.71
C LYS A 88 11.93 -47.17 2.44
N ALA A 89 12.43 -45.91 2.40
CA ALA A 89 13.86 -45.62 2.16
C ALA A 89 14.65 -45.45 3.47
N LEU A 90 13.99 -45.43 4.63
CA LEU A 90 14.61 -45.27 5.93
C LEU A 90 15.37 -46.56 6.32
N LYS A 91 16.65 -46.44 6.57
CA LYS A 91 17.54 -47.55 6.98
C LYS A 91 18.32 -47.15 8.24
N LYS A 92 18.96 -48.11 8.87
CA LYS A 92 19.94 -47.83 9.94
C LYS A 92 21.24 -47.35 9.32
N ASP A 93 21.90 -46.41 9.94
CA ASP A 93 23.20 -45.82 9.56
C ASP A 93 23.20 -45.17 8.15
N MET A 94 22.20 -44.33 7.91
CA MET A 94 22.09 -43.58 6.65
C MET A 94 23.05 -42.37 6.61
N ILE A 95 23.58 -42.09 5.42
CA ILE A 95 24.26 -40.82 5.16
C ILE A 95 23.29 -39.94 4.36
N ILE A 96 22.95 -38.78 4.91
CA ILE A 96 22.08 -37.79 4.31
C ILE A 96 22.95 -36.62 3.91
N VAL A 97 23.00 -36.29 2.64
CA VAL A 97 23.77 -35.15 2.13
C VAL A 97 22.78 -34.05 1.76
N LEU A 98 22.80 -32.94 2.51
CA LEU A 98 22.02 -31.76 2.18
C LEU A 98 22.79 -30.89 1.18
N LYS A 99 22.09 -30.47 0.16
CA LYS A 99 22.64 -29.55 -0.85
C LYS A 99 22.49 -28.11 -0.39
N SER A 100 23.52 -27.32 -0.54
CA SER A 100 23.45 -25.89 -0.26
C SER A 100 22.28 -25.24 -1.03
N ASN A 101 21.49 -24.44 -0.35
CA ASN A 101 20.39 -23.70 -0.96
C ASN A 101 20.95 -22.44 -1.63
N THR A 102 21.72 -22.64 -2.71
CA THR A 102 22.24 -21.53 -3.52
C THR A 102 21.15 -20.71 -4.21
N GLU A 103 19.87 -21.17 -4.16
CA GLU A 103 18.74 -20.40 -4.71
C GLU A 103 18.40 -19.15 -3.88
N MET A 104 18.81 -19.04 -2.61
CA MET A 104 18.68 -17.79 -1.84
C MET A 104 19.55 -16.63 -2.34
N ILE A 105 20.48 -16.89 -3.28
CA ILE A 105 21.43 -15.88 -3.78
C ILE A 105 20.97 -15.27 -5.12
N ASP A 106 19.96 -15.85 -5.75
CA ASP A 106 19.48 -15.42 -7.06
C ASP A 106 18.25 -14.50 -7.01
N GLU A 107 18.08 -13.70 -5.95
CA GLU A 107 17.07 -12.64 -5.95
C GLU A 107 17.35 -11.68 -7.11
N LEU A 108 16.51 -11.76 -8.14
CA LEU A 108 16.55 -10.87 -9.29
C LEU A 108 15.86 -9.57 -8.91
N VAL A 109 16.63 -8.50 -8.91
CA VAL A 109 16.14 -7.16 -8.62
C VAL A 109 15.98 -6.41 -9.94
N VAL A 110 14.85 -5.75 -10.11
CA VAL A 110 14.65 -4.84 -11.25
C VAL A 110 15.48 -3.59 -10.99
N VAL A 111 16.40 -3.30 -11.87
CA VAL A 111 17.26 -2.11 -11.84
C VAL A 111 17.29 -1.49 -13.22
N GLY A 112 16.81 -0.29 -13.31
CA GLY A 112 16.78 0.43 -14.55
C GLY A 112 15.98 -0.30 -15.62
N TYR A 113 16.57 -0.46 -16.78
CA TYR A 113 15.93 -1.12 -17.92
C TYR A 113 16.18 -2.65 -17.97
N GLY A 114 16.47 -3.28 -16.82
CA GLY A 114 16.72 -4.73 -16.78
C GLY A 114 16.65 -5.32 -15.39
N THR A 115 16.75 -6.64 -15.32
CA THR A 115 16.87 -7.38 -14.06
C THR A 115 18.32 -7.77 -13.84
N GLN A 116 18.81 -7.62 -12.61
CA GLN A 116 20.14 -8.08 -12.21
C GLN A 116 20.03 -8.90 -10.92
N LYS A 117 21.00 -9.82 -10.74
CA LYS A 117 21.11 -10.52 -9.46
C LYS A 117 21.51 -9.51 -8.38
N LYS A 118 20.85 -9.54 -7.23
CA LYS A 118 21.11 -8.64 -6.11
C LYS A 118 22.58 -8.61 -5.71
N VAL A 119 23.25 -9.74 -5.80
CA VAL A 119 24.69 -9.90 -5.51
C VAL A 119 25.61 -9.10 -6.45
N ASN A 120 25.14 -8.78 -7.65
CA ASN A 120 25.89 -8.03 -8.66
C ASN A 120 25.63 -6.53 -8.61
N LEU A 121 24.75 -6.07 -7.71
CA LEU A 121 24.42 -4.66 -7.58
C LEU A 121 25.47 -3.95 -6.73
N THR A 122 26.13 -2.96 -7.31
CA THR A 122 27.09 -2.09 -6.60
C THR A 122 26.42 -0.94 -5.84
N GLY A 123 25.15 -0.63 -6.16
CA GLY A 123 24.36 0.41 -5.52
C GLY A 123 23.44 -0.12 -4.40
N ALA A 124 23.07 0.76 -3.45
CA ALA A 124 22.12 0.42 -2.39
C ALA A 124 20.71 0.32 -2.96
N VAL A 125 20.28 -0.89 -3.29
CA VAL A 125 18.93 -1.21 -3.72
C VAL A 125 18.25 -2.02 -2.62
N ALA A 126 17.05 -1.59 -2.22
CA ALA A 126 16.18 -2.38 -1.35
C ALA A 126 15.03 -2.95 -2.18
N SER A 127 14.70 -4.21 -1.94
CA SER A 127 13.57 -4.90 -2.53
C SER A 127 12.53 -5.16 -1.46
N VAL A 128 11.28 -4.91 -1.77
CA VAL A 128 10.12 -5.23 -0.93
C VAL A 128 9.27 -6.24 -1.72
N SER A 129 9.14 -7.42 -1.15
CA SER A 129 8.38 -8.50 -1.77
C SER A 129 6.88 -8.39 -1.52
N THR A 130 6.08 -9.06 -2.33
CA THR A 130 4.63 -9.17 -2.15
C THR A 130 4.24 -9.61 -0.74
N SER A 131 4.95 -10.60 -0.16
CA SER A 131 4.66 -11.13 1.19
C SER A 131 4.81 -10.12 2.33
N GLU A 132 5.58 -9.04 2.12
CA GLU A 132 5.74 -7.96 3.10
C GLU A 132 4.61 -6.92 3.03
N ILE A 133 3.85 -6.93 1.95
CA ILE A 133 2.74 -6.00 1.66
C ILE A 133 1.39 -6.68 1.88
N GLU A 134 1.27 -7.95 1.45
CA GLU A 134 0.04 -8.74 1.58
C GLU A 134 -0.41 -8.87 3.04
N GLY A 135 -1.72 -8.79 3.25
CA GLY A 135 -2.32 -8.91 4.58
C GLY A 135 -2.26 -7.64 5.45
N LYS A 136 -1.59 -6.56 5.00
CA LYS A 136 -1.67 -5.29 5.71
C LYS A 136 -3.03 -4.62 5.45
N PRO A 137 -3.75 -4.21 6.51
CA PRO A 137 -5.09 -3.61 6.36
C PRO A 137 -5.00 -2.13 5.96
N VAL A 138 -4.30 -1.85 4.86
CA VAL A 138 -4.08 -0.49 4.35
C VAL A 138 -4.82 -0.26 3.03
N THR A 139 -5.25 0.96 2.80
CA THR A 139 -6.03 1.33 1.62
C THR A 139 -5.17 1.77 0.44
N ASN A 140 -3.93 2.16 0.70
CA ASN A 140 -3.00 2.56 -0.35
C ASN A 140 -1.62 1.89 -0.20
N LEU A 141 -0.90 1.79 -1.32
CA LEU A 141 0.41 1.16 -1.38
C LEU A 141 1.48 1.90 -0.57
N VAL A 142 1.39 3.23 -0.49
CA VAL A 142 2.39 4.03 0.24
C VAL A 142 2.38 3.66 1.73
N GLU A 143 1.20 3.51 2.32
CA GLU A 143 1.07 3.06 3.71
C GLU A 143 1.60 1.63 3.90
N ALA A 144 1.37 0.74 2.91
CA ALA A 144 1.88 -0.63 2.96
C ALA A 144 3.42 -0.68 3.02
N LEU A 145 4.10 0.30 2.43
CA LEU A 145 5.56 0.40 2.41
C LEU A 145 6.16 0.96 3.71
N GLN A 146 5.34 1.52 4.60
CA GLN A 146 5.85 2.09 5.85
C GLN A 146 6.54 1.01 6.70
N GLY A 147 7.80 1.28 7.07
CA GLY A 147 8.62 0.37 7.90
C GLY A 147 9.17 -0.86 7.18
N THR A 148 8.93 -1.04 5.87
CA THR A 148 9.42 -2.22 5.13
C THR A 148 10.89 -2.12 4.73
N THR A 149 11.42 -0.92 4.54
CA THR A 149 12.80 -0.75 4.09
C THR A 149 13.51 0.42 4.77
N SER A 150 14.78 0.23 5.10
CA SER A 150 15.61 1.28 5.71
C SER A 150 15.79 2.47 4.76
N GLY A 151 15.77 3.69 5.29
CA GLY A 151 15.99 4.92 4.52
C GLY A 151 14.81 5.35 3.66
N LEU A 152 13.67 4.65 3.72
CA LEU A 152 12.39 5.10 3.17
C LEU A 152 11.56 5.66 4.33
N VAL A 153 11.26 6.95 4.29
CA VAL A 153 10.44 7.64 5.29
C VAL A 153 9.11 7.99 4.65
N ILE A 154 8.04 7.52 5.26
CA ILE A 154 6.67 7.80 4.83
C ILE A 154 5.98 8.55 5.96
N GLN A 155 5.45 9.71 5.64
CA GLN A 155 4.79 10.56 6.62
C GLN A 155 3.44 11.01 6.08
N GLN A 156 2.39 10.72 6.84
CA GLN A 156 1.05 11.21 6.55
C GLN A 156 0.84 12.57 7.21
N SER A 157 0.44 13.56 6.42
CA SER A 157 0.24 14.93 6.90
C SER A 157 -1.07 15.12 7.66
N ASN A 158 -2.12 14.38 7.25
CA ASN A 158 -3.44 14.45 7.87
C ASN A 158 -4.20 13.14 7.68
N SER A 159 -5.39 13.04 8.27
CA SER A 159 -6.24 11.83 8.24
C SER A 159 -7.44 11.96 7.29
N ALA A 160 -7.40 12.92 6.35
CA ALA A 160 -8.46 13.07 5.37
C ALA A 160 -8.48 11.89 4.39
N PRO A 161 -9.64 11.47 3.88
CA PRO A 161 -9.74 10.45 2.86
C PRO A 161 -8.92 10.84 1.63
N GLY A 162 -8.14 9.89 1.08
CA GLY A 162 -7.31 10.14 -0.09
C GLY A 162 -6.13 11.10 0.14
N ALA A 163 -5.82 11.45 1.39
CA ALA A 163 -4.63 12.24 1.71
C ALA A 163 -3.37 11.53 1.20
N ARG A 164 -2.47 12.30 0.57
CA ARG A 164 -1.23 11.79 0.02
C ARG A 164 -0.13 11.79 1.09
N PRO A 165 0.37 10.61 1.51
CA PRO A 165 1.56 10.58 2.33
C PRO A 165 2.77 11.10 1.56
N SER A 166 3.65 11.85 2.21
CA SER A 166 4.95 12.19 1.63
C SER A 166 5.88 11.00 1.69
N ILE A 167 6.66 10.80 0.64
CA ILE A 167 7.65 9.74 0.52
C ILE A 167 9.01 10.38 0.37
N ASN A 168 9.94 10.04 1.27
CA ASN A 168 11.31 10.57 1.20
C ASN A 168 12.30 9.40 1.27
N ILE A 169 13.29 9.42 0.39
CA ILE A 169 14.39 8.46 0.38
C ILE A 169 15.63 9.15 0.94
N ARG A 170 16.17 8.64 2.08
CA ARG A 170 17.34 9.18 2.78
C ARG A 170 17.20 10.62 3.28
N GLY A 171 15.95 11.08 3.51
CA GLY A 171 15.67 12.41 4.06
C GLY A 171 15.38 13.47 2.99
N LEU A 172 15.35 14.72 3.42
CA LEU A 172 15.06 15.86 2.55
C LEU A 172 16.35 16.35 1.90
N ASN A 173 16.41 16.36 0.59
CA ASN A 173 17.60 16.73 -0.20
C ASN A 173 17.50 18.15 -0.77
N THR A 174 16.30 18.72 -0.83
CA THR A 174 16.03 20.03 -1.41
C THR A 174 14.93 20.76 -0.64
N MET A 175 14.90 22.09 -0.77
CA MET A 175 13.81 22.93 -0.24
C MET A 175 12.54 22.88 -1.10
N ASN A 176 12.63 22.28 -2.28
CA ASN A 176 11.51 22.12 -3.21
C ASN A 176 10.85 20.73 -3.07
N ASN A 177 10.47 20.11 -4.18
CA ASN A 177 9.90 18.76 -4.20
C ASN A 177 10.97 17.70 -3.89
N ASN A 178 10.73 16.87 -2.87
CA ASN A 178 11.59 15.76 -2.46
C ASN A 178 11.00 14.38 -2.84
N ASP A 179 9.89 14.33 -3.57
CA ASP A 179 9.27 13.07 -3.95
C ASP A 179 10.20 12.25 -4.84
N PRO A 180 10.34 10.94 -4.61
CA PRO A 180 11.07 10.06 -5.49
C PRO A 180 10.33 9.88 -6.82
N MET A 181 11.07 9.59 -7.88
CA MET A 181 10.48 9.19 -9.15
C MET A 181 9.85 7.80 -9.02
N VAL A 182 8.58 7.65 -9.42
CA VAL A 182 7.89 6.36 -9.38
C VAL A 182 7.70 5.83 -10.80
N LEU A 183 8.14 4.60 -11.03
CA LEU A 183 7.95 3.88 -12.29
C LEU A 183 7.12 2.62 -12.05
N ILE A 184 6.04 2.47 -12.83
CA ILE A 184 5.14 1.31 -12.79
C ILE A 184 5.25 0.60 -14.12
N ASP A 185 5.75 -0.63 -14.12
CA ASP A 185 5.99 -1.43 -15.33
C ASP A 185 6.78 -0.68 -16.42
N GLY A 186 7.69 0.23 -15.99
CA GLY A 186 8.62 0.96 -16.85
C GLY A 186 8.18 2.37 -17.28
N ILE A 187 6.98 2.82 -16.96
CA ILE A 187 6.50 4.19 -17.20
C ILE A 187 6.28 4.97 -15.91
N ILE A 188 6.42 6.29 -15.96
CA ILE A 188 6.13 7.15 -14.81
C ILE A 188 4.65 7.01 -14.44
N GLY A 189 4.36 6.86 -13.16
CA GLY A 189 2.99 6.70 -12.66
C GLY A 189 2.81 7.13 -11.22
N ASP A 190 1.56 7.18 -10.77
CA ASP A 190 1.21 7.51 -9.39
C ASP A 190 1.06 6.23 -8.57
N ILE A 191 1.90 6.07 -7.56
CA ILE A 191 1.91 4.92 -6.64
C ILE A 191 0.56 4.72 -5.93
N GLN A 192 -0.22 5.77 -5.71
CA GLN A 192 -1.51 5.69 -5.02
C GLN A 192 -2.61 5.03 -5.87
N ASN A 193 -2.44 5.03 -7.19
CA ASN A 193 -3.39 4.43 -8.11
C ASN A 193 -3.15 2.93 -8.33
N VAL A 194 -2.06 2.38 -7.78
CA VAL A 194 -1.74 0.96 -7.87
C VAL A 194 -2.48 0.19 -6.78
N ASN A 195 -3.14 -0.90 -7.18
CA ASN A 195 -3.70 -1.84 -6.22
C ASN A 195 -2.57 -2.66 -5.56
N PRO A 196 -2.44 -2.67 -4.21
CA PRO A 196 -1.42 -3.46 -3.53
C PRO A 196 -1.43 -4.95 -3.90
N SER A 197 -2.61 -5.54 -4.17
CA SER A 197 -2.74 -6.96 -4.55
C SER A 197 -2.19 -7.29 -5.95
N ASP A 198 -1.97 -6.27 -6.81
CA ASP A 198 -1.41 -6.45 -8.17
C ASP A 198 0.12 -6.47 -8.19
N ILE A 199 0.80 -6.25 -7.06
CA ILE A 199 2.24 -6.04 -7.02
C ILE A 199 2.97 -7.36 -6.90
N GLU A 200 4.00 -7.54 -7.73
CA GLU A 200 4.97 -8.63 -7.64
C GLU A 200 6.18 -8.24 -6.80
N ASN A 201 6.74 -7.06 -7.07
CA ASN A 201 7.95 -6.58 -6.38
C ASN A 201 8.05 -5.05 -6.44
N ILE A 202 8.65 -4.46 -5.41
CA ILE A 202 9.01 -3.05 -5.38
C ILE A 202 10.51 -2.94 -5.11
N SER A 203 11.22 -2.24 -5.99
CA SER A 203 12.64 -1.95 -5.84
C SER A 203 12.84 -0.47 -5.55
N VAL A 204 13.53 -0.14 -4.46
CA VAL A 204 13.85 1.24 -4.07
C VAL A 204 15.32 1.52 -4.35
N LEU A 205 15.59 2.34 -5.36
CA LEU A 205 16.91 2.76 -5.76
C LEU A 205 17.30 4.02 -4.98
N LYS A 206 18.31 3.91 -4.12
CA LYS A 206 18.66 4.96 -3.14
C LYS A 206 19.91 5.73 -3.50
N ASP A 207 20.75 5.20 -4.37
CA ASP A 207 22.06 5.77 -4.72
C ASP A 207 22.09 6.34 -6.12
N ALA A 208 22.90 7.37 -6.33
CA ALA A 208 23.11 7.98 -7.63
C ALA A 208 23.60 6.99 -8.70
N SER A 209 24.42 5.99 -8.32
CA SER A 209 24.89 4.95 -9.24
C SER A 209 23.77 4.07 -9.78
N SER A 210 22.75 3.76 -8.97
CA SER A 210 21.58 2.96 -9.37
C SER A 210 20.52 3.78 -10.10
N THR A 211 20.46 5.11 -9.85
CA THR A 211 19.48 6.02 -10.45
C THR A 211 20.00 6.79 -11.66
N ALA A 212 21.31 6.73 -11.97
CA ALA A 212 21.96 7.51 -13.03
C ALA A 212 21.27 7.44 -14.41
N ILE A 213 20.75 6.27 -14.76
CA ILE A 213 20.06 6.06 -16.05
C ILE A 213 18.74 6.84 -16.21
N TYR A 214 18.18 7.34 -15.09
CA TYR A 214 16.96 8.15 -15.09
C TYR A 214 17.24 9.66 -15.05
N GLY A 215 18.55 10.04 -15.05
CA GLY A 215 18.99 11.43 -15.09
C GLY A 215 18.70 12.23 -13.83
N SER A 216 18.68 13.55 -13.94
CA SER A 216 18.53 14.48 -12.81
C SER A 216 17.21 14.37 -12.05
N ARG A 217 16.14 13.93 -12.70
CA ARG A 217 14.83 13.74 -12.06
C ARG A 217 14.83 12.64 -10.98
N ALA A 218 15.80 11.73 -11.06
CA ALA A 218 15.98 10.66 -10.08
C ALA A 218 16.90 11.03 -8.91
N SER A 219 17.21 12.31 -8.73
CA SER A 219 18.08 12.79 -7.64
C SER A 219 17.54 12.47 -6.24
N ASN A 220 16.21 12.38 -6.09
CA ASN A 220 15.54 12.03 -4.84
C ASN A 220 15.33 10.52 -4.69
N GLY A 221 15.92 9.69 -5.57
CA GLY A 221 15.74 8.25 -5.62
C GLY A 221 14.62 7.83 -6.57
N VAL A 222 14.52 6.51 -6.79
CA VAL A 222 13.52 5.92 -7.68
C VAL A 222 12.84 4.74 -7.00
N ILE A 223 11.53 4.65 -7.15
CA ILE A 223 10.72 3.50 -6.74
C ILE A 223 10.25 2.79 -8.01
N LEU A 224 10.70 1.56 -8.21
CA LEU A 224 10.31 0.70 -9.32
C LEU A 224 9.25 -0.28 -8.84
N ILE A 225 8.08 -0.25 -9.44
CA ILE A 225 6.97 -1.16 -9.14
C ILE A 225 6.81 -2.10 -10.32
N THR A 226 6.92 -3.39 -10.05
CA THR A 226 6.63 -4.45 -11.02
C THR A 226 5.34 -5.13 -10.63
N THR A 227 4.42 -5.29 -11.57
CA THR A 227 3.14 -5.91 -11.32
C THR A 227 3.15 -7.41 -11.66
N LYS A 228 2.27 -8.16 -11.01
CA LYS A 228 2.08 -9.61 -11.21
C LYS A 228 1.78 -9.94 -12.65
N LYS A 229 2.32 -11.06 -13.12
CA LYS A 229 2.10 -11.58 -14.47
C LYS A 229 1.37 -12.92 -14.40
N GLY A 230 0.78 -13.33 -15.51
CA GLY A 230 0.16 -14.66 -15.62
C GLY A 230 1.20 -15.78 -15.56
N SER A 231 0.77 -16.95 -15.09
CA SER A 231 1.58 -18.17 -15.01
C SER A 231 1.16 -19.17 -16.09
N ALA A 232 2.13 -19.86 -16.70
CA ALA A 232 1.88 -20.92 -17.68
C ALA A 232 1.40 -22.25 -17.05
N GLN A 233 1.56 -22.40 -15.73
CA GLN A 233 1.39 -23.72 -15.08
C GLN A 233 -0.02 -24.01 -14.61
N LYS A 234 -0.85 -22.99 -14.32
CA LYS A 234 -2.18 -23.19 -13.73
C LYS A 234 -3.09 -22.00 -14.00
N ASN A 235 -4.33 -22.29 -14.37
CA ASN A 235 -5.39 -21.29 -14.32
C ASN A 235 -5.84 -21.13 -12.86
N GLU A 236 -5.81 -19.92 -12.36
CA GLU A 236 -6.11 -19.59 -10.98
C GLU A 236 -7.08 -18.42 -10.91
N VAL A 237 -8.03 -18.52 -9.98
CA VAL A 237 -8.94 -17.45 -9.61
C VAL A 237 -8.70 -17.14 -8.14
N THR A 238 -8.34 -15.91 -7.83
CA THR A 238 -8.11 -15.46 -6.47
C THR A 238 -9.09 -14.35 -6.14
N TYR A 239 -9.79 -14.50 -5.02
CA TYR A 239 -10.61 -13.44 -4.44
C TYR A 239 -10.14 -13.13 -3.03
N GLU A 240 -9.84 -11.87 -2.77
CA GLU A 240 -9.42 -11.35 -1.49
C GLU A 240 -10.39 -10.27 -1.04
N MET A 241 -10.83 -10.35 0.21
CA MET A 241 -11.68 -9.35 0.84
C MET A 241 -11.07 -8.92 2.17
N GLN A 242 -11.04 -7.61 2.41
CA GLN A 242 -10.68 -7.03 3.69
C GLN A 242 -11.82 -6.13 4.16
N TYR A 243 -12.17 -6.22 5.44
CA TYR A 243 -13.14 -5.35 6.09
C TYR A 243 -12.61 -4.94 7.46
N GLY A 244 -12.69 -3.65 7.78
CA GLY A 244 -12.16 -3.14 9.04
C GLY A 244 -12.73 -1.77 9.41
N TRP A 245 -12.23 -1.23 10.52
CA TRP A 245 -12.59 0.10 11.01
C TRP A 245 -11.32 0.87 11.34
N GLN A 246 -11.32 2.14 11.00
CA GLN A 246 -10.29 3.09 11.42
C GLN A 246 -10.76 3.80 12.68
N THR A 247 -9.85 4.01 13.62
CA THR A 247 -10.05 4.82 14.82
C THR A 247 -8.86 5.72 15.04
N PRO A 248 -9.05 6.99 15.48
CA PRO A 248 -7.93 7.83 15.87
C PRO A 248 -7.13 7.17 17.01
N THR A 249 -5.85 6.95 16.80
CA THR A 249 -4.97 6.33 17.81
C THR A 249 -4.56 7.30 18.90
N CYS A 250 -4.48 8.59 18.58
CA CYS A 250 -4.14 9.64 19.53
C CYS A 250 -4.78 10.96 19.07
N LEU A 251 -5.50 11.61 19.94
CA LEU A 251 -5.98 12.96 19.75
C LEU A 251 -5.24 13.91 20.71
N PRO A 252 -5.03 15.19 20.33
CA PRO A 252 -4.48 16.18 21.22
C PRO A 252 -5.31 16.28 22.51
N LYS A 253 -4.64 16.21 23.65
CA LYS A 253 -5.31 16.36 24.94
C LYS A 253 -5.56 17.84 25.21
N VAL A 254 -6.83 18.20 25.37
CA VAL A 254 -7.25 19.54 25.77
C VAL A 254 -7.65 19.56 27.24
N VAL A 255 -7.42 20.66 27.91
CA VAL A 255 -7.76 20.83 29.34
C VAL A 255 -9.26 21.00 29.51
N ASP A 256 -9.77 20.63 30.70
CA ASP A 256 -11.15 20.87 31.08
C ASP A 256 -11.46 22.36 31.23
N SER A 257 -12.73 22.73 31.08
CA SER A 257 -13.19 24.12 31.08
C SER A 257 -12.77 24.91 32.32
N TRP A 258 -12.85 24.29 33.50
CA TRP A 258 -12.46 24.96 34.74
C TRP A 258 -10.94 25.18 34.83
N ILE A 259 -10.12 24.22 34.33
CA ILE A 259 -8.65 24.37 34.27
C ILE A 259 -8.30 25.52 33.31
N TYR A 260 -8.97 25.56 32.13
CA TYR A 260 -8.77 26.66 31.20
C TYR A 260 -9.08 28.02 31.86
N ALA A 261 -10.18 28.12 32.60
CA ALA A 261 -10.58 29.38 33.26
C ALA A 261 -9.54 29.82 34.33
N GLU A 262 -9.02 28.88 35.13
CA GLU A 262 -7.95 29.12 36.10
C GLU A 262 -6.66 29.58 35.41
N MET A 263 -6.18 28.86 34.41
CA MET A 263 -4.96 29.21 33.66
C MET A 263 -5.09 30.54 32.91
N ARG A 264 -6.27 30.85 32.38
CA ARG A 264 -6.54 32.13 31.73
C ARG A 264 -6.46 33.27 32.71
N ASN A 265 -7.02 33.13 33.90
CA ASN A 265 -6.90 34.13 34.96
C ASN A 265 -5.45 34.33 35.39
N GLU A 266 -4.69 33.24 35.60
CA GLU A 266 -3.27 33.34 35.93
C GLU A 266 -2.47 34.09 34.87
N ALA A 267 -2.69 33.76 33.58
CA ALA A 267 -2.02 34.43 32.47
C ALA A 267 -2.34 35.96 32.40
N LEU A 268 -3.59 36.33 32.65
CA LEU A 268 -4.01 37.72 32.66
C LEU A 268 -3.41 38.49 33.86
N ILE A 269 -3.46 37.92 35.06
CA ILE A 269 -2.88 38.52 36.27
C ILE A 269 -1.36 38.70 36.08
N ASN A 270 -0.67 37.69 35.56
CA ASN A 270 0.77 37.77 35.29
C ASN A 270 1.13 38.85 34.24
N SER A 271 0.19 39.19 33.37
CA SER A 271 0.35 40.30 32.39
C SER A 271 -0.18 41.62 32.89
N GLY A 272 -0.54 41.75 34.17
CA GLY A 272 -1.05 42.98 34.79
C GLY A 272 -2.50 43.32 34.42
N GLN A 273 -3.25 42.33 33.92
CA GLN A 273 -4.65 42.49 33.55
C GLN A 273 -5.57 41.87 34.61
N PRO A 274 -6.82 42.34 34.74
CA PRO A 274 -7.79 41.72 35.66
C PRO A 274 -8.14 40.31 35.24
N ALA A 275 -8.51 39.47 36.22
CA ALA A 275 -9.02 38.13 35.97
C ALA A 275 -10.28 38.16 35.08
N ALA A 276 -10.37 37.24 34.13
CA ALA A 276 -11.51 37.11 33.20
C ALA A 276 -12.68 36.34 33.81
N PHE A 277 -12.42 35.41 34.75
CA PHE A 277 -13.42 34.54 35.35
C PHE A 277 -13.47 34.76 36.87
N THR A 278 -14.68 34.84 37.41
CA THR A 278 -14.87 34.89 38.87
C THR A 278 -14.73 33.49 39.49
N PRO A 279 -14.50 33.39 40.84
CA PRO A 279 -14.49 32.10 41.51
C PRO A 279 -15.79 31.30 41.32
N GLU A 280 -16.96 31.97 41.29
CA GLU A 280 -18.26 31.37 41.04
C GLU A 280 -18.38 30.76 39.65
N GLN A 281 -17.85 31.45 38.62
CA GLN A 281 -17.82 30.94 37.25
C GLN A 281 -16.90 29.74 37.14
N ILE A 282 -15.73 29.73 37.77
CA ILE A 282 -14.83 28.58 37.80
C ILE A 282 -15.50 27.40 38.49
N ALA A 283 -16.17 27.65 39.63
CA ALA A 283 -16.94 26.63 40.35
C ALA A 283 -18.10 26.08 39.51
N TYR A 284 -18.79 26.91 38.73
CA TYR A 284 -19.82 26.48 37.78
C TYR A 284 -19.25 25.51 36.74
N TYR A 285 -18.12 25.83 36.10
CA TYR A 285 -17.48 24.91 35.14
C TYR A 285 -17.03 23.60 35.79
N ARG A 286 -16.53 23.65 37.02
CA ARG A 286 -16.10 22.47 37.76
C ARG A 286 -17.27 21.55 38.16
N ASN A 287 -18.44 22.12 38.41
CA ASN A 287 -19.63 21.41 38.95
C ASN A 287 -20.67 21.06 37.85
N GLY A 288 -20.28 20.97 36.58
CA GLY A 288 -21.15 20.51 35.50
C GLY A 288 -21.56 21.58 34.47
N GLY A 289 -20.92 22.74 34.49
CA GLY A 289 -20.98 23.69 33.38
C GLY A 289 -20.39 23.13 32.07
N PRO A 290 -20.52 23.86 30.95
CA PRO A 290 -20.00 23.41 29.66
C PRO A 290 -18.54 22.95 29.73
N ASN A 291 -18.27 21.75 29.22
CA ASN A 291 -16.92 21.18 29.12
C ASN A 291 -16.78 20.44 27.78
N CYS A 292 -16.77 21.18 26.68
CA CYS A 292 -16.75 20.63 25.33
C CYS A 292 -15.33 20.43 24.84
N LYS A 293 -14.95 19.16 24.59
CA LYS A 293 -13.66 18.80 23.98
C LYS A 293 -13.81 18.78 22.46
N TRP A 294 -13.77 19.95 21.85
CA TRP A 294 -14.03 20.16 20.42
C TRP A 294 -13.29 19.22 19.49
N ILE A 295 -12.03 18.89 19.81
CA ILE A 295 -11.23 17.98 18.99
C ILE A 295 -11.80 16.55 18.99
N GLU A 296 -12.44 16.11 20.06
CA GLU A 296 -13.08 14.78 20.12
C GLU A 296 -14.40 14.77 19.35
N GLU A 297 -15.05 15.93 19.24
CA GLU A 297 -16.36 16.07 18.61
C GLU A 297 -16.33 16.14 17.09
N ILE A 298 -15.18 16.41 16.48
CA ILE A 298 -15.06 16.42 15.02
C ILE A 298 -14.81 15.02 14.44
N TYR A 299 -14.43 14.05 15.24
CA TYR A 299 -14.11 12.69 14.79
C TYR A 299 -15.25 11.70 15.06
N LYS A 300 -15.38 10.73 14.16
CA LYS A 300 -16.15 9.51 14.38
C LYS A 300 -15.32 8.55 15.21
N LYS A 301 -15.97 7.78 16.09
CA LYS A 301 -15.26 6.75 16.88
C LYS A 301 -14.71 5.64 16.00
N ASN A 302 -15.46 5.25 14.98
CA ASN A 302 -15.11 4.20 14.04
C ASN A 302 -15.50 4.65 12.62
N ALA A 303 -14.59 4.52 11.67
CA ALA A 303 -14.83 4.74 10.25
C ALA A 303 -14.62 3.43 9.50
N PRO A 304 -15.66 2.81 8.91
CA PRO A 304 -15.52 1.54 8.22
C PRO A 304 -14.72 1.70 6.93
N GLN A 305 -14.00 0.64 6.57
CA GLN A 305 -13.30 0.50 5.30
C GLN A 305 -13.43 -0.93 4.80
N GLN A 306 -13.45 -1.10 3.48
CA GLN A 306 -13.47 -2.40 2.84
C GLN A 306 -12.68 -2.38 1.53
N SER A 307 -12.14 -3.54 1.17
CA SER A 307 -11.53 -3.75 -0.14
C SER A 307 -11.86 -5.14 -0.66
N HIS A 308 -12.02 -5.24 -1.97
CA HIS A 308 -12.33 -6.46 -2.69
C HIS A 308 -11.41 -6.56 -3.91
N ASN A 309 -10.66 -7.64 -4.03
CA ASN A 309 -9.75 -7.88 -5.14
C ASN A 309 -10.08 -9.23 -5.77
N LEU A 310 -10.31 -9.23 -7.07
CA LEU A 310 -10.58 -10.43 -7.85
C LEU A 310 -9.54 -10.52 -8.96
N SER A 311 -8.83 -11.64 -9.05
CA SER A 311 -7.87 -11.87 -10.11
C SER A 311 -8.07 -13.21 -10.80
N PHE A 312 -7.80 -13.21 -12.10
CA PHE A 312 -7.79 -14.39 -12.98
C PHE A 312 -6.43 -14.45 -13.65
N SER A 313 -5.70 -15.51 -13.43
CA SER A 313 -4.41 -15.71 -14.08
C SER A 313 -4.33 -17.09 -14.71
N GLY A 314 -3.56 -17.21 -15.77
CA GLY A 314 -3.39 -18.48 -16.45
C GLY A 314 -2.61 -18.37 -17.74
N GLY A 315 -2.62 -19.46 -18.51
CA GLY A 315 -1.98 -19.50 -19.80
C GLY A 315 -1.35 -20.83 -20.14
N ASN A 316 -0.46 -20.79 -21.09
CA ASN A 316 0.36 -21.91 -21.56
C ASN A 316 1.78 -21.42 -21.87
N ASP A 317 2.63 -22.29 -22.42
CA ASP A 317 4.04 -21.99 -22.71
C ASP A 317 4.25 -20.84 -23.69
N LYS A 318 3.22 -20.46 -24.46
CA LYS A 318 3.27 -19.36 -25.43
C LYS A 318 2.59 -18.10 -24.94
N THR A 319 1.50 -18.22 -24.21
CA THR A 319 0.67 -17.08 -23.80
C THR A 319 0.33 -17.19 -22.34
N THR A 320 0.65 -16.15 -21.57
CA THR A 320 0.20 -16.03 -20.20
C THR A 320 -0.56 -14.73 -20.01
N PHE A 321 -1.56 -14.75 -19.15
CA PHE A 321 -2.36 -13.56 -18.86
C PHE A 321 -2.69 -13.46 -17.37
N LEU A 322 -2.89 -12.23 -16.92
CA LEU A 322 -3.48 -11.88 -15.64
C LEU A 322 -4.47 -10.76 -15.85
N VAL A 323 -5.68 -10.93 -15.35
CA VAL A 323 -6.72 -9.88 -15.27
C VAL A 323 -7.04 -9.69 -13.81
N SER A 324 -6.99 -8.46 -13.32
CA SER A 324 -7.41 -8.12 -11.96
C SER A 324 -8.43 -6.99 -11.94
N LEU A 325 -9.34 -7.06 -10.97
CA LEU A 325 -10.35 -6.06 -10.65
C LEU A 325 -10.27 -5.77 -9.16
N GLY A 326 -10.23 -4.50 -8.80
CA GLY A 326 -10.17 -4.05 -7.42
C GLY A 326 -11.25 -3.00 -7.12
N TYR A 327 -11.83 -3.09 -5.94
CA TYR A 327 -12.71 -2.08 -5.35
C TYR A 327 -12.27 -1.80 -3.93
N MET A 328 -12.21 -0.53 -3.57
CA MET A 328 -11.92 -0.08 -2.21
C MET A 328 -12.88 1.05 -1.84
N ASP A 329 -13.39 1.00 -0.61
CA ASP A 329 -14.26 2.02 -0.03
C ASP A 329 -13.78 2.30 1.40
N GLN A 330 -13.50 3.57 1.69
CA GLN A 330 -12.97 4.04 2.96
C GLN A 330 -13.76 5.26 3.42
N ASN A 331 -14.45 5.15 4.53
CA ASN A 331 -15.15 6.28 5.11
C ASN A 331 -14.18 7.19 5.86
N SER A 332 -14.47 8.49 5.84
CA SER A 332 -13.73 9.48 6.61
C SER A 332 -13.91 9.29 8.11
N MET A 333 -12.83 9.51 8.86
CA MET A 333 -12.89 9.62 10.32
C MET A 333 -13.54 10.94 10.79
N PHE A 334 -13.64 11.96 9.94
CA PHE A 334 -14.34 13.20 10.28
C PHE A 334 -15.86 13.02 10.25
N LYS A 335 -16.56 13.70 11.16
CA LYS A 335 -18.02 13.81 11.08
C LYS A 335 -18.40 14.60 9.83
N GLY A 336 -19.60 14.38 9.31
CA GLY A 336 -20.12 15.05 8.12
C GLY A 336 -20.82 14.07 7.19
N PRO A 337 -21.48 14.58 6.13
CA PRO A 337 -22.25 13.76 5.20
C PRO A 337 -21.34 13.03 4.20
N ASP A 338 -21.35 11.69 4.23
CA ASP A 338 -20.79 10.80 3.21
C ASP A 338 -19.36 11.15 2.73
N TYR A 339 -18.51 11.61 3.65
CA TYR A 339 -17.11 11.83 3.35
C TYR A 339 -16.35 10.50 3.33
N GLY A 340 -15.52 10.33 2.31
CA GLY A 340 -14.79 9.08 2.11
C GLY A 340 -14.03 9.06 0.79
N GLN A 341 -13.47 7.89 0.51
CA GLN A 341 -12.76 7.59 -0.71
C GLN A 341 -13.25 6.27 -1.30
N GLN A 342 -13.48 6.26 -2.60
CA GLN A 342 -13.75 5.04 -3.37
C GLN A 342 -12.73 4.90 -4.48
N ARG A 343 -12.17 3.70 -4.66
CA ARG A 343 -11.23 3.42 -5.73
C ARG A 343 -11.62 2.15 -6.47
N TYR A 344 -11.63 2.26 -7.79
CA TYR A 344 -11.86 1.17 -8.74
C TYR A 344 -10.58 0.94 -9.53
N ASN A 345 -10.11 -0.28 -9.60
CA ASN A 345 -8.93 -0.67 -10.37
C ASN A 345 -9.28 -1.78 -11.35
N GLY A 346 -8.70 -1.71 -12.53
CA GLY A 346 -8.70 -2.79 -13.51
C GLY A 346 -7.34 -2.92 -14.16
N ARG A 347 -6.82 -4.14 -14.30
CA ARG A 347 -5.52 -4.41 -14.92
C ARG A 347 -5.58 -5.65 -15.80
N LEU A 348 -4.90 -5.58 -16.92
CA LEU A 348 -4.62 -6.69 -17.82
C LEU A 348 -3.11 -6.76 -18.07
N ASN A 349 -2.49 -7.87 -17.77
CA ASN A 349 -1.13 -8.21 -18.17
C ASN A 349 -1.19 -9.40 -19.13
N LEU A 350 -0.66 -9.25 -20.33
CA LEU A 350 -0.61 -10.28 -21.35
C LEU A 350 0.83 -10.43 -21.84
N SER A 351 1.39 -11.63 -21.76
CA SER A 351 2.67 -11.97 -22.33
C SER A 351 2.48 -13.02 -23.42
N HIS A 352 3.09 -12.81 -24.59
CA HIS A 352 2.98 -13.75 -25.70
C HIS A 352 4.33 -13.98 -26.36
N LYS A 353 4.69 -15.26 -26.49
CA LYS A 353 5.87 -15.73 -27.21
C LYS A 353 5.47 -16.11 -28.63
N VAL A 354 5.70 -15.18 -29.56
CA VAL A 354 5.38 -15.38 -31.00
C VAL A 354 6.28 -16.46 -31.60
N SER A 355 7.58 -16.44 -31.21
CA SER A 355 8.58 -17.44 -31.63
C SER A 355 9.67 -17.54 -30.56
N ASP A 356 10.64 -18.44 -30.75
CA ASP A 356 11.82 -18.54 -29.86
C ASP A 356 12.72 -17.31 -29.89
N ARG A 357 12.50 -16.41 -30.88
CA ARG A 357 13.28 -15.19 -31.03
C ARG A 357 12.49 -13.92 -30.71
N PHE A 358 11.16 -13.96 -30.72
CA PHE A 358 10.34 -12.78 -30.54
C PHE A 358 9.23 -13.01 -29.52
N ASN A 359 9.20 -12.14 -28.51
CA ASN A 359 8.14 -12.09 -27.52
C ASN A 359 7.70 -10.64 -27.28
N PHE A 360 6.48 -10.47 -26.80
CA PHE A 360 5.98 -9.19 -26.31
C PHE A 360 5.16 -9.34 -25.03
N THR A 361 5.12 -8.27 -24.26
CA THR A 361 4.27 -8.14 -23.06
C THR A 361 3.52 -6.83 -23.14
N THR A 362 2.21 -6.89 -22.94
CA THR A 362 1.33 -5.72 -22.88
C THR A 362 0.72 -5.63 -21.49
N THR A 363 0.77 -4.44 -20.92
CA THR A 363 0.06 -4.09 -19.69
C THR A 363 -0.92 -2.98 -20.00
N VAL A 364 -2.16 -3.13 -19.56
CA VAL A 364 -3.19 -2.08 -19.59
C VAL A 364 -3.74 -1.95 -18.18
N ALA A 365 -3.78 -0.75 -17.66
CA ALA A 365 -4.33 -0.49 -16.33
C ALA A 365 -5.23 0.76 -16.35
N TYR A 366 -6.26 0.69 -15.54
CA TYR A 366 -7.15 1.80 -15.27
C TYR A 366 -7.42 1.89 -13.77
N ALA A 367 -7.34 3.10 -13.24
CA ALA A 367 -7.74 3.40 -11.88
C ALA A 367 -8.66 4.63 -11.87
N ARG A 368 -9.79 4.51 -11.19
CA ARG A 368 -10.66 5.64 -10.86
C ARG A 368 -10.67 5.81 -9.35
N ASN A 369 -10.31 7.00 -8.89
CA ASN A 369 -10.25 7.36 -7.49
C ASN A 369 -11.18 8.55 -7.23
N GLU A 370 -12.22 8.35 -6.43
CA GLU A 370 -13.20 9.36 -6.05
C GLU A 370 -13.02 9.68 -4.57
N VAL A 371 -12.71 10.92 -4.25
CA VAL A 371 -12.57 11.42 -2.89
C VAL A 371 -13.58 12.50 -2.67
N LYS A 372 -14.47 12.30 -1.69
CA LYS A 372 -15.41 13.31 -1.22
C LYS A 372 -15.02 13.72 0.19
N ASP A 373 -14.74 15.00 0.40
CA ASP A 373 -14.33 15.56 1.68
C ASP A 373 -15.05 16.90 1.91
N HIS A 374 -14.87 17.47 3.09
CA HIS A 374 -15.42 18.81 3.40
C HIS A 374 -14.76 19.90 2.54
N ALA A 375 -15.47 21.01 2.33
CA ALA A 375 -15.02 22.11 1.48
C ALA A 375 -13.92 22.98 2.11
N TYR A 376 -13.56 22.74 3.36
CA TYR A 376 -12.53 23.47 4.10
C TYR A 376 -11.26 22.64 4.20
N TRP A 377 -10.12 23.30 4.50
CA TRP A 377 -8.84 22.61 4.67
C TRP A 377 -8.84 21.79 5.96
N THR A 378 -8.44 20.53 5.86
CA THR A 378 -8.42 19.61 7.00
C THR A 378 -7.58 20.14 8.17
N GLU A 379 -6.42 20.73 7.89
CA GLU A 379 -5.53 21.31 8.88
C GLU A 379 -6.23 22.46 9.61
N TRP A 380 -7.01 23.28 8.90
CA TRP A 380 -7.77 24.36 9.49
C TRP A 380 -8.88 23.85 10.42
N ILE A 381 -9.60 22.79 10.03
CA ILE A 381 -10.64 22.16 10.88
C ILE A 381 -10.02 21.65 12.18
N ILE A 382 -8.88 20.95 12.09
CA ILE A 382 -8.16 20.40 13.25
C ILE A 382 -7.65 21.55 14.14
N GLU A 383 -7.05 22.58 13.53
CA GLU A 383 -6.57 23.76 14.24
C GLU A 383 -7.68 24.44 15.03
N GLN A 384 -8.82 24.71 14.39
CA GLN A 384 -9.95 25.37 15.06
C GLN A 384 -10.50 24.52 16.21
N ALA A 385 -10.68 23.21 16.00
CA ALA A 385 -11.14 22.31 17.05
C ALA A 385 -10.14 22.19 18.22
N THR A 386 -8.84 22.29 17.96
CA THR A 386 -7.80 22.23 19.00
C THR A 386 -7.68 23.56 19.78
N ARG A 387 -7.87 24.69 19.10
CA ARG A 387 -7.74 26.03 19.70
C ARG A 387 -8.96 26.46 20.49
N MET A 388 -10.12 25.84 20.26
CA MET A 388 -11.37 26.25 20.89
C MET A 388 -11.39 25.85 22.37
N PRO A 389 -11.56 26.83 23.30
CA PRO A 389 -11.67 26.53 24.73
C PRO A 389 -12.89 25.69 25.09
N ALA A 390 -12.72 24.77 26.02
CA ALA A 390 -13.77 23.84 26.44
C ALA A 390 -14.98 24.52 27.13
N ILE A 391 -14.85 25.78 27.55
CA ILE A 391 -15.94 26.57 28.14
C ILE A 391 -17.07 26.91 27.16
N TYR A 392 -16.82 26.81 25.84
CA TYR A 392 -17.81 27.11 24.82
C TYR A 392 -18.52 25.84 24.38
N PRO A 393 -19.87 25.78 24.47
CA PRO A 393 -20.63 24.67 23.91
C PRO A 393 -20.61 24.72 22.38
N ILE A 394 -20.68 23.56 21.72
CA ILE A 394 -20.71 23.45 20.25
C ILE A 394 -22.05 23.92 19.69
N VAL A 395 -23.12 23.59 20.41
CA VAL A 395 -24.50 24.02 20.11
C VAL A 395 -25.09 24.72 21.33
N ASP A 396 -26.02 25.64 21.09
CA ASP A 396 -26.80 26.29 22.14
C ASP A 396 -27.95 25.38 22.66
N GLU A 397 -28.76 25.92 23.56
CA GLU A 397 -29.91 25.22 24.16
C GLU A 397 -31.00 24.86 23.13
N ASN A 398 -31.01 25.53 21.97
CA ASN A 398 -31.94 25.29 20.87
C ASN A 398 -31.36 24.32 19.83
N GLY A 399 -30.14 23.84 20.01
CA GLY A 399 -29.44 22.98 19.06
C GLY A 399 -28.79 23.73 17.88
N ALA A 400 -28.74 25.07 17.92
CA ALA A 400 -28.05 25.86 16.92
C ALA A 400 -26.56 25.93 17.22
N TYR A 401 -25.72 25.89 16.17
CA TYR A 401 -24.27 25.98 16.34
C TYR A 401 -23.85 27.33 16.93
N THR A 402 -22.98 27.26 17.93
CA THR A 402 -22.43 28.47 18.56
C THR A 402 -21.16 28.93 17.81
N PHE A 403 -20.95 30.24 17.82
CA PHE A 403 -19.75 30.86 17.26
C PHE A 403 -19.17 31.82 18.33
N PRO A 404 -18.28 31.30 19.19
CA PRO A 404 -17.70 32.11 20.25
C PRO A 404 -17.00 33.35 19.72
N SER A 405 -17.11 34.46 20.47
CA SER A 405 -16.69 35.78 20.03
C SER A 405 -15.27 35.86 19.49
N GLY A 406 -15.13 36.42 18.32
CA GLY A 406 -13.85 36.66 17.64
C GLY A 406 -13.27 35.48 16.88
N SER A 407 -13.90 34.30 16.89
CA SER A 407 -13.50 33.20 16.06
C SER A 407 -14.64 32.76 15.16
N ASN A 408 -14.38 32.67 13.88
CA ASN A 408 -15.36 32.29 12.87
C ASN A 408 -15.63 30.77 12.84
N SER A 409 -15.33 30.02 13.91
CA SER A 409 -14.94 28.67 13.67
C SER A 409 -15.56 27.66 14.62
N ASN A 410 -16.82 27.37 14.37
CA ASN A 410 -17.34 26.09 14.81
C ASN A 410 -16.90 25.02 13.80
N ALA A 411 -15.87 24.23 14.15
CA ALA A 411 -15.31 23.21 13.28
C ALA A 411 -16.35 22.14 12.89
N LEU A 412 -17.26 21.77 13.82
CA LEU A 412 -18.30 20.79 13.55
C LEU A 412 -19.38 21.34 12.59
N ALA A 413 -19.78 22.61 12.78
CA ALA A 413 -20.70 23.25 11.84
C ALA A 413 -20.13 23.29 10.41
N ARG A 414 -18.82 23.53 10.29
CA ARG A 414 -18.13 23.52 8.99
C ARG A 414 -18.11 22.13 8.36
N LEU A 415 -17.89 21.10 9.15
CA LEU A 415 -17.92 19.71 8.67
C LEU A 415 -19.32 19.29 8.22
N GLU A 416 -20.36 19.68 8.95
CA GLU A 416 -21.71 19.18 8.69
C GLU A 416 -22.50 20.05 7.70
N GLN A 417 -22.25 21.37 7.68
CA GLN A 417 -23.05 22.32 6.89
C GLN A 417 -22.21 23.12 5.87
N GLY A 418 -20.89 23.07 5.95
CA GLY A 418 -20.00 23.91 5.14
C GLY A 418 -19.84 23.48 3.68
N GLY A 419 -20.58 22.46 3.24
CA GLY A 419 -20.48 21.93 1.88
C GLY A 419 -19.42 20.86 1.73
N TYR A 420 -19.07 20.55 0.49
CA TYR A 420 -18.15 19.44 0.18
C TYR A 420 -17.23 19.78 -1.00
N ARG A 421 -16.16 19.03 -1.10
CA ARG A 421 -15.24 18.98 -2.23
C ARG A 421 -15.14 17.54 -2.72
N GLN A 422 -15.36 17.32 -4.00
CA GLN A 422 -15.24 16.03 -4.65
C GLN A 422 -14.13 16.07 -5.69
N ASN A 423 -13.15 15.21 -5.52
CA ASN A 423 -12.08 14.97 -6.50
C ASN A 423 -12.34 13.64 -7.19
N SER A 424 -12.39 13.63 -8.52
CA SER A 424 -12.52 12.45 -9.34
C SER A 424 -11.29 12.34 -10.23
N ASN A 425 -10.48 11.31 -10.02
CA ASN A 425 -9.25 11.07 -10.76
C ASN A 425 -9.40 9.81 -11.60
N ASP A 426 -9.17 9.93 -12.89
CA ASP A 426 -9.10 8.80 -13.83
C ASP A 426 -7.65 8.68 -14.31
N ASP A 427 -7.04 7.52 -14.14
CA ASP A 427 -5.69 7.19 -14.56
C ASP A 427 -5.74 5.97 -15.48
N PHE A 428 -5.45 6.17 -16.74
CA PHE A 428 -5.34 5.10 -17.73
C PHE A 428 -3.90 4.99 -18.19
N SER A 429 -3.33 3.78 -18.13
CA SER A 429 -1.99 3.51 -18.61
C SER A 429 -1.95 2.25 -19.47
N ALA A 430 -1.09 2.29 -20.48
CA ALA A 430 -0.83 1.14 -21.34
C ALA A 430 0.65 1.08 -21.72
N THR A 431 1.23 -0.13 -21.69
CA THR A 431 2.60 -0.39 -22.15
C THR A 431 2.64 -1.58 -23.09
N LEU A 432 3.51 -1.50 -24.05
CA LEU A 432 3.90 -2.62 -24.92
C LEU A 432 5.41 -2.76 -24.89
N ASN A 433 5.88 -3.88 -24.40
CA ASN A 433 7.29 -4.28 -24.37
C ASN A 433 7.51 -5.39 -25.38
N ALA A 434 8.52 -5.26 -26.23
CA ALA A 434 8.89 -6.26 -27.23
C ALA A 434 10.38 -6.60 -27.09
N GLU A 435 10.71 -7.90 -27.21
CA GLU A 435 12.08 -8.39 -27.21
C GLU A 435 12.31 -9.26 -28.42
N LEU A 436 13.36 -8.94 -29.22
CA LEU A 436 13.83 -9.70 -30.35
C LEU A 436 15.24 -10.22 -30.08
N LYS A 437 15.41 -11.53 -30.00
CA LYS A 437 16.71 -12.18 -29.97
C LYS A 437 17.30 -12.22 -31.38
N ILE A 438 18.32 -11.38 -31.64
CA ILE A 438 18.99 -11.28 -32.93
C ILE A 438 19.89 -12.49 -33.15
N TRP A 439 20.80 -12.74 -32.17
CA TRP A 439 21.61 -13.96 -32.06
C TRP A 439 21.91 -14.28 -30.59
N ASP A 440 22.72 -15.26 -30.34
CA ASP A 440 23.04 -15.70 -28.98
C ASP A 440 23.79 -14.61 -28.23
N GLY A 441 23.20 -14.15 -27.12
CA GLY A 441 23.67 -13.04 -26.30
C GLY A 441 23.18 -11.66 -26.76
N LEU A 442 22.80 -11.43 -28.03
CA LEU A 442 22.35 -10.12 -28.52
C LEU A 442 20.84 -10.03 -28.66
N LYS A 443 20.25 -9.02 -28.01
CA LYS A 443 18.82 -8.76 -28.02
C LYS A 443 18.52 -7.29 -28.31
N LEU A 444 17.50 -7.05 -29.10
CA LEU A 444 16.87 -5.74 -29.25
C LEU A 444 15.60 -5.73 -28.40
N LYS A 445 15.48 -4.73 -27.52
CA LYS A 445 14.32 -4.48 -26.69
C LYS A 445 13.70 -3.15 -27.05
N GLY A 446 12.38 -3.13 -27.17
CA GLY A 446 11.61 -1.92 -27.39
C GLY A 446 10.48 -1.82 -26.39
N MET A 447 10.22 -0.63 -25.89
CA MET A 447 9.07 -0.30 -25.07
C MET A 447 8.42 0.96 -25.59
N ILE A 448 7.10 0.94 -25.71
CA ILE A 448 6.27 2.13 -25.88
C ILE A 448 5.19 2.08 -24.79
N GLY A 449 5.00 3.20 -24.11
CA GLY A 449 3.98 3.32 -23.09
C GLY A 449 3.37 4.70 -23.02
N GLY A 450 2.15 4.77 -22.54
CA GLY A 450 1.45 6.02 -22.35
C GLY A 450 0.61 6.01 -21.09
N GLN A 451 0.46 7.19 -20.49
CA GLN A 451 -0.43 7.44 -19.36
C GLN A 451 -1.30 8.65 -19.68
N LEU A 452 -2.58 8.50 -19.47
CA LEU A 452 -3.56 9.57 -19.52
C LEU A 452 -4.17 9.73 -18.13
N TYR A 453 -3.91 10.86 -17.52
CA TYR A 453 -4.45 11.24 -16.22
C TYR A 453 -5.42 12.40 -16.37
N ASN A 454 -6.64 12.26 -15.84
CA ASN A 454 -7.63 13.32 -15.75
C ASN A 454 -8.00 13.51 -14.29
N ASN A 455 -8.01 14.77 -13.85
CA ASN A 455 -8.50 15.16 -12.53
C ASN A 455 -9.65 16.13 -12.71
N ARG A 456 -10.75 15.90 -12.03
CA ARG A 456 -11.85 16.85 -11.89
C ARG A 456 -12.08 17.11 -10.42
N THR A 457 -12.07 18.39 -10.03
CA THR A 457 -12.47 18.85 -8.71
C THR A 457 -13.75 19.65 -8.82
N HIS A 458 -14.76 19.22 -8.09
CA HIS A 458 -16.00 19.95 -7.86
C HIS A 458 -16.07 20.34 -6.39
N GLU A 459 -16.18 21.63 -6.08
CA GLU A 459 -16.31 22.14 -4.72
C GLU A 459 -17.56 22.99 -4.61
N ASN A 460 -18.45 22.59 -3.71
CA ASN A 460 -19.61 23.36 -3.31
C ASN A 460 -19.43 23.80 -1.86
N ARG A 461 -18.86 24.99 -1.67
CA ARG A 461 -18.66 25.59 -0.36
C ARG A 461 -19.88 26.40 0.01
N LYS A 462 -20.48 26.07 1.15
CA LYS A 462 -21.70 26.71 1.64
C LYS A 462 -21.37 27.76 2.70
N ALA A 463 -22.05 28.88 2.60
CA ALA A 463 -22.02 29.89 3.64
C ALA A 463 -22.59 29.31 4.94
N ILE A 464 -21.95 29.64 6.06
CA ILE A 464 -22.48 29.36 7.39
C ILE A 464 -22.84 30.69 8.02
N VAL A 465 -24.14 30.90 8.21
CA VAL A 465 -24.65 32.13 8.81
C VAL A 465 -24.29 32.14 10.30
N ALA A 466 -23.32 32.98 10.66
CA ALA A 466 -22.92 33.20 12.04
C ALA A 466 -22.81 34.70 12.32
N PRO A 467 -23.14 35.16 13.53
CA PRO A 467 -23.20 36.59 13.86
C PRO A 467 -21.90 37.39 13.67
N ALA A 468 -20.77 36.69 13.57
CA ALA A 468 -19.44 37.28 13.44
C ALA A 468 -18.57 36.60 12.36
N SER A 469 -19.13 35.78 11.48
CA SER A 469 -18.33 35.07 10.49
C SER A 469 -18.15 35.88 9.22
N GLY A 470 -16.93 36.07 8.79
CA GLY A 470 -16.62 36.60 7.47
C GLY A 470 -16.92 35.67 6.29
N ASP A 471 -17.50 34.49 6.54
CA ASP A 471 -17.73 33.43 5.57
C ASP A 471 -19.22 33.36 5.23
N THR A 472 -19.71 34.43 4.61
CA THR A 472 -21.12 34.60 4.24
C THR A 472 -21.40 34.25 2.79
N GLU A 473 -20.42 33.73 2.05
CA GLU A 473 -20.53 33.49 0.62
C GLU A 473 -20.60 32.00 0.29
N ASN A 474 -21.62 31.63 -0.47
CA ASN A 474 -21.64 30.33 -1.16
C ASN A 474 -20.71 30.41 -2.36
N ARG A 475 -19.81 29.43 -2.50
CA ARG A 475 -18.84 29.42 -3.59
C ARG A 475 -18.80 28.06 -4.25
N MET A 476 -18.97 28.08 -5.57
CA MET A 476 -18.70 26.91 -6.38
C MET A 476 -17.37 27.04 -7.12
N THR A 477 -16.61 25.96 -7.13
CA THR A 477 -15.35 25.88 -7.87
C THR A 477 -15.35 24.59 -8.70
N GLU A 478 -15.01 24.74 -9.99
CA GLU A 478 -14.76 23.61 -10.88
C GLU A 478 -13.32 23.69 -11.39
N GLN A 479 -12.58 22.61 -11.23
CA GLN A 479 -11.23 22.48 -11.74
C GLN A 479 -11.15 21.23 -12.61
N PHE A 480 -10.41 21.33 -13.67
CA PHE A 480 -10.07 20.21 -14.53
C PHE A 480 -8.60 20.25 -14.88
N ALA A 481 -7.92 19.13 -14.74
CA ALA A 481 -6.54 18.96 -15.18
C ALA A 481 -6.43 17.65 -15.96
N ARG A 482 -5.67 17.69 -17.04
CA ARG A 482 -5.36 16.54 -17.88
C ARG A 482 -3.87 16.50 -18.16
N SER A 483 -3.25 15.34 -17.90
CA SER A 483 -1.87 15.06 -18.27
C SER A 483 -1.83 13.87 -19.21
N LEU A 484 -1.11 13.99 -20.30
CA LEU A 484 -0.78 12.90 -21.23
C LEU A 484 0.73 12.73 -21.24
N ASN A 485 1.23 11.56 -20.85
CA ASN A 485 2.64 11.21 -20.88
C ASN A 485 2.88 10.07 -21.85
N LEU A 486 3.93 10.16 -22.64
CA LEU A 486 4.37 9.13 -23.56
C LEU A 486 5.84 8.79 -23.26
N THR A 487 6.15 7.51 -23.25
CA THR A 487 7.52 7.00 -23.07
C THR A 487 7.83 5.98 -24.14
N THR A 488 8.99 6.13 -24.78
CA THR A 488 9.50 5.15 -25.74
C THR A 488 10.96 4.85 -25.44
N ASN A 489 11.30 3.57 -25.32
CA ASN A 489 12.66 3.11 -25.09
C ASN A 489 13.06 2.09 -26.15
N VAL A 490 14.26 2.22 -26.68
CA VAL A 490 14.86 1.23 -27.58
C VAL A 490 16.26 0.90 -27.05
N MET A 491 16.54 -0.39 -26.87
CA MET A 491 17.80 -0.85 -26.28
C MET A 491 18.36 -2.03 -27.01
N LEU A 492 19.65 -2.01 -27.25
CA LEU A 492 20.44 -3.15 -27.70
C LEU A 492 21.24 -3.67 -26.51
N THR A 493 21.02 -4.92 -26.13
CA THR A 493 21.72 -5.57 -25.01
C THR A 493 22.52 -6.77 -25.51
N TYR A 494 23.74 -6.91 -24.98
CA TYR A 494 24.58 -8.07 -25.21
C TYR A 494 25.01 -8.67 -23.89
N ASP A 495 24.57 -9.91 -23.63
CA ASP A 495 24.89 -10.65 -22.42
C ASP A 495 25.37 -12.06 -22.80
N LYS A 496 26.65 -12.36 -22.58
CA LYS A 496 27.20 -13.66 -22.90
C LYS A 496 28.31 -14.10 -21.95
N SER A 497 28.27 -15.38 -21.57
CA SER A 497 29.30 -16.02 -20.75
C SER A 497 30.26 -16.82 -21.65
N PHE A 498 31.56 -16.64 -21.38
CA PHE A 498 32.69 -17.34 -22.03
C PHE A 498 33.49 -18.04 -20.94
N GLY A 499 33.18 -19.30 -20.68
CA GLY A 499 33.79 -20.04 -19.58
C GLY A 499 33.50 -19.39 -18.22
N LYS A 500 34.53 -18.85 -17.54
CA LYS A 500 34.36 -18.17 -16.23
C LYS A 500 34.11 -16.67 -16.36
N HIS A 501 34.08 -16.11 -17.55
CA HIS A 501 33.90 -14.67 -17.79
C HIS A 501 32.50 -14.41 -18.36
N THR A 502 31.82 -13.41 -17.82
CA THR A 502 30.55 -12.93 -18.33
C THR A 502 30.71 -11.47 -18.75
N ILE A 503 30.30 -11.16 -19.98
CA ILE A 503 30.31 -9.81 -20.54
C ILE A 503 28.85 -9.38 -20.70
N GLY A 504 28.52 -8.24 -20.09
CA GLY A 504 27.23 -7.55 -20.28
C GLY A 504 27.49 -6.16 -20.83
N ALA A 505 26.80 -5.79 -21.90
CA ALA A 505 26.86 -4.45 -22.48
C ALA A 505 25.46 -4.02 -22.92
N MET A 506 25.19 -2.72 -22.82
CA MET A 506 23.92 -2.15 -23.22
C MET A 506 24.11 -0.76 -23.82
N VAL A 507 23.39 -0.46 -24.89
CA VAL A 507 23.22 0.89 -25.41
C VAL A 507 21.73 1.12 -25.65
N GLY A 508 21.25 2.31 -25.33
CA GLY A 508 19.83 2.60 -25.44
C GLY A 508 19.54 4.07 -25.70
N TYR A 509 18.35 4.27 -26.20
CA TYR A 509 17.74 5.57 -26.45
C TYR A 509 16.37 5.59 -25.78
N SER A 510 16.06 6.69 -25.08
CA SER A 510 14.76 6.95 -24.46
C SER A 510 14.20 8.28 -24.91
N TYR A 511 12.92 8.29 -25.22
CA TYR A 511 12.12 9.49 -25.42
C TYR A 511 10.99 9.51 -24.40
N GLU A 512 10.83 10.63 -23.74
CA GLU A 512 9.67 10.92 -22.89
C GLU A 512 9.11 12.28 -23.30
N GLY A 513 7.80 12.39 -23.41
CA GLY A 513 7.11 13.63 -23.69
C GLY A 513 5.76 13.69 -23.04
N GLY A 514 5.31 14.88 -22.72
CA GLY A 514 4.04 15.08 -22.06
C GLY A 514 3.36 16.38 -22.45
N SER A 515 2.05 16.41 -22.22
CA SER A 515 1.19 17.58 -22.40
C SER A 515 0.28 17.69 -21.19
N ASP A 516 0.36 18.82 -20.50
CA ASP A 516 -0.46 19.16 -19.35
C ASP A 516 -1.41 20.29 -19.73
N LYS A 517 -2.69 20.16 -19.40
CA LYS A 517 -3.71 21.18 -19.64
C LYS A 517 -4.66 21.22 -18.46
N GLY A 518 -5.05 22.42 -18.07
CA GLY A 518 -5.99 22.59 -16.98
C GLY A 518 -6.76 23.89 -17.06
N TYR A 519 -7.88 23.93 -16.41
CA TYR A 519 -8.63 25.14 -16.13
C TYR A 519 -9.22 25.09 -14.73
N ASP A 520 -9.38 26.26 -14.17
CA ASP A 520 -9.99 26.52 -12.87
C ASP A 520 -11.04 27.62 -13.06
N THR A 521 -12.22 27.42 -12.54
CA THR A 521 -13.26 28.44 -12.55
C THR A 521 -14.02 28.40 -11.24
N TYR A 522 -14.35 29.59 -10.73
CA TYR A 522 -15.18 29.71 -9.56
C TYR A 522 -16.22 30.80 -9.69
N ARG A 523 -17.28 30.67 -8.93
CA ARG A 523 -18.33 31.68 -8.81
C ARG A 523 -18.87 31.71 -7.39
N VAL A 524 -19.11 32.91 -6.89
CA VAL A 524 -19.93 33.13 -5.70
C VAL A 524 -21.41 33.09 -6.12
N THR A 525 -22.22 32.37 -5.38
CA THR A 525 -23.65 32.18 -5.66
C THR A 525 -24.51 32.78 -4.53
N GLU A 526 -25.70 33.26 -4.87
CA GLU A 526 -26.63 33.84 -3.88
C GLU A 526 -27.28 32.77 -3.00
N THR A 527 -27.39 31.54 -3.50
CA THR A 527 -27.97 30.41 -2.79
C THR A 527 -27.07 29.19 -2.86
N SER A 528 -27.14 28.34 -1.85
CA SER A 528 -26.46 27.03 -1.79
C SER A 528 -27.30 25.87 -2.35
N ASP A 529 -28.52 26.15 -2.85
CA ASP A 529 -29.47 25.11 -3.24
C ASP A 529 -29.12 24.43 -4.57
N PHE A 530 -28.34 25.12 -5.41
CA PHE A 530 -27.90 24.58 -6.69
C PHE A 530 -26.49 24.01 -6.58
N ASP A 531 -26.32 22.77 -7.01
CA ASP A 531 -25.03 22.08 -7.10
C ASP A 531 -24.43 22.18 -8.52
N ILE A 532 -24.67 23.28 -9.17
CA ILE A 532 -24.13 23.60 -10.50
C ILE A 532 -23.72 25.06 -10.54
N MET A 533 -22.73 25.38 -11.39
CA MET A 533 -22.22 26.75 -11.53
C MET A 533 -23.22 27.61 -12.30
N VAL A 534 -24.16 28.21 -11.56
CA VAL A 534 -25.18 29.12 -12.08
C VAL A 534 -25.06 30.49 -11.38
N GLY A 535 -25.60 31.52 -11.98
CA GLY A 535 -25.73 32.86 -11.40
C GLY A 535 -25.54 33.95 -12.42
N THR A 536 -26.13 35.10 -12.15
CA THR A 536 -26.07 36.32 -12.97
C THR A 536 -25.01 37.30 -12.50
N GLN A 537 -24.36 37.04 -11.35
CA GLN A 537 -23.33 37.91 -10.81
C GLN A 537 -22.12 38.02 -11.75
N THR A 538 -21.69 39.23 -12.02
CA THR A 538 -20.51 39.54 -12.83
C THR A 538 -19.29 39.86 -11.98
N SER A 539 -19.47 40.00 -10.65
CA SER A 539 -18.43 40.17 -9.66
C SER A 539 -18.19 38.86 -8.90
N ASN A 540 -17.00 38.70 -8.29
CA ASN A 540 -16.61 37.50 -7.56
C ASN A 540 -16.69 36.21 -8.41
N VAL A 541 -16.25 36.32 -9.65
CA VAL A 541 -16.06 35.21 -10.59
C VAL A 541 -14.60 35.18 -11.02
N GLY A 542 -14.05 34.00 -11.19
CA GLY A 542 -12.70 33.83 -11.71
C GLY A 542 -12.61 32.65 -12.63
N ASN A 543 -11.70 32.75 -13.58
CA ASN A 543 -11.29 31.66 -14.43
C ASN A 543 -9.79 31.76 -14.73
N SER A 544 -9.15 30.64 -14.83
CA SER A 544 -7.78 30.53 -15.28
C SER A 544 -7.63 29.29 -16.15
N GLY A 545 -6.62 29.29 -17.00
CA GLY A 545 -6.24 28.14 -17.80
C GLY A 545 -4.73 28.05 -17.89
N SER A 546 -4.22 26.85 -17.95
CA SER A 546 -2.79 26.57 -18.12
C SER A 546 -2.58 25.42 -19.10
N GLY A 547 -1.44 25.44 -19.74
CA GLY A 547 -1.00 24.33 -20.59
C GLY A 547 0.51 24.36 -20.75
N SER A 548 1.11 23.18 -20.81
CA SER A 548 2.54 23.00 -21.08
C SER A 548 2.75 21.73 -21.88
N ASP A 549 3.71 21.78 -22.77
CA ASP A 549 4.23 20.61 -23.46
C ASP A 549 5.73 20.49 -23.15
N TRP A 550 6.20 19.27 -22.95
CA TRP A 550 7.59 19.01 -22.65
C TRP A 550 8.09 17.73 -23.31
N SER A 551 9.39 17.64 -23.53
CA SER A 551 10.03 16.43 -24.03
C SER A 551 11.45 16.27 -23.48
N ILE A 552 11.86 15.02 -23.28
CA ILE A 552 13.19 14.64 -22.81
C ILE A 552 13.70 13.53 -23.70
N TYR A 553 14.94 13.68 -24.15
CA TYR A 553 15.67 12.69 -24.92
C TYR A 553 16.88 12.23 -24.10
N SER A 554 17.12 10.93 -24.03
CA SER A 554 18.23 10.37 -23.27
C SER A 554 18.91 9.27 -24.06
N GLU A 555 20.24 9.31 -24.08
CA GLU A 555 21.09 8.25 -24.59
C GLU A 555 21.90 7.67 -23.42
N PHE A 556 22.03 6.37 -23.38
CA PHE A 556 22.73 5.70 -22.27
C PHE A 556 23.47 4.45 -22.76
N ALA A 557 24.59 4.16 -22.10
CA ALA A 557 25.40 2.97 -22.33
C ALA A 557 25.93 2.41 -20.99
N ARG A 558 26.10 1.11 -20.97
CA ARG A 558 26.65 0.40 -19.82
C ARG A 558 27.52 -0.75 -20.30
#